data_639f1a85f3b3ffe2c50655162ded4f08
#
_entry.id   639f1a85f3b3ffe2c50655162ded4f08
#
_cell.length_a   1.000
_cell.length_b   1.000
_cell.length_c   1.000
_cell.angle_alpha   90.00
_cell.angle_beta   90.00
_cell.angle_gamma   90.00
#
_symmetry.space_group_name_H-M   'P 1'
#
loop_
_entity.id
_entity.type
_entity.pdbx_description
1 polymer ?
#
loop_
_entity_poly.entity_id
_entity_poly.type
_entity_poly.pdbx_seq_one_letter_code
_entity_poly.pdbx_strand_id
1 'polypeptide(L)'
;FAGNGEPTAHPRFPEIIEDTLALRDKYFPNAKVSVLSNSTFIHRPAVFEALNKIDNNILKLDTVDEEYIRVLDRPTGHYSIREIIEGMKAFKGNCIIQTMFLKGSYKGQDMDNTSDKFVLPWLEAVKEIAPRQVMIYTIDRETPDHDLQKATHEELDRIAERIRETGISVS
;
A
#
# COMPACT_ATOMS: atom_id res chain seq x y z
N PHE A 1 2.26 -5.11 12.42
CA PHE A 1 1.04 -4.37 12.73
C PHE A 1 0.16 -4.32 11.49
N ALA A 2 -0.97 -4.97 11.54
CA ALA A 2 -2.01 -4.98 10.53
C ALA A 2 -3.34 -5.30 11.23
N GLY A 3 -4.47 -4.94 10.62
CA GLY A 3 -5.79 -5.25 11.17
C GLY A 3 -6.90 -4.47 10.48
N ASN A 4 -8.09 -4.44 11.10
CA ASN A 4 -9.26 -3.76 10.56
C ASN A 4 -9.19 -2.22 10.67
N GLY A 5 -8.19 -1.69 11.37
CA GLY A 5 -7.96 -0.25 11.51
C GLY A 5 -6.59 0.15 10.97
N GLU A 6 -6.37 1.47 10.83
CA GLU A 6 -5.10 2.06 10.40
C GLU A 6 -4.14 2.18 11.61
N PRO A 7 -3.02 1.44 11.65
CA PRO A 7 -2.10 1.48 12.79
C PRO A 7 -1.54 2.88 13.06
N THR A 8 -1.22 3.63 11.99
CA THR A 8 -0.62 4.97 12.09
C THR A 8 -1.59 6.05 12.58
N ALA A 9 -2.90 5.72 12.67
CA ALA A 9 -3.90 6.60 13.28
C ALA A 9 -3.82 6.63 14.82
N HIS A 10 -3.21 5.62 15.44
CA HIS A 10 -3.12 5.56 16.89
C HIS A 10 -2.26 6.70 17.42
N PRO A 11 -2.73 7.50 18.42
CA PRO A 11 -2.03 8.70 18.89
C PRO A 11 -0.63 8.42 19.47
N ARG A 12 -0.41 7.21 19.99
CA ARG A 12 0.87 6.76 20.52
C ARG A 12 1.59 5.78 19.59
N PHE A 13 1.33 5.83 18.30
CA PHE A 13 1.97 4.94 17.34
C PHE A 13 3.51 4.99 17.40
N PRO A 14 4.16 6.18 17.46
CA PRO A 14 5.61 6.25 17.53
C PRO A 14 6.20 5.55 18.77
N GLU A 15 5.61 5.76 19.95
CA GLU A 15 6.08 5.11 21.20
C GLU A 15 5.87 3.59 21.14
N ILE A 16 4.73 3.13 20.58
CA ILE A 16 4.46 1.70 20.41
C ILE A 16 5.52 1.05 19.51
N ILE A 17 5.94 1.73 18.46
CA ILE A 17 7.00 1.23 17.58
C ILE A 17 8.34 1.18 18.32
N GLU A 18 8.71 2.20 19.09
CA GLU A 18 9.94 2.22 19.87
C GLU A 18 9.97 1.08 20.90
N ASP A 19 8.89 0.90 21.66
CA ASP A 19 8.76 -0.20 22.62
C ASP A 19 8.84 -1.57 21.93
N THR A 20 8.20 -1.71 20.76
CA THR A 20 8.23 -2.95 19.99
C THR A 20 9.64 -3.28 19.52
N LEU A 21 10.37 -2.31 18.99
CA LEU A 21 11.75 -2.49 18.54
C LEU A 21 12.66 -2.88 19.71
N ALA A 22 12.53 -2.21 20.88
CA ALA A 22 13.30 -2.54 22.07
C ALA A 22 13.01 -3.96 22.57
N LEU A 23 11.74 -4.37 22.60
CA LEU A 23 11.34 -5.73 23.00
C LEU A 23 11.81 -6.78 21.97
N ARG A 24 11.69 -6.49 20.65
CA ARG A 24 12.19 -7.35 19.60
C ARG A 24 13.70 -7.58 19.77
N ASP A 25 14.48 -6.53 19.92
CA ASP A 25 15.94 -6.61 20.03
C ASP A 25 16.38 -7.42 21.26
N LYS A 26 15.62 -7.31 22.35
CA LYS A 26 15.91 -8.03 23.60
C LYS A 26 15.54 -9.51 23.56
N TYR A 27 14.38 -9.84 22.97
CA TYR A 27 13.80 -11.20 23.10
C TYR A 27 13.77 -11.97 21.79
N PHE A 28 13.71 -11.27 20.66
CA PHE A 28 13.54 -11.87 19.32
C PHE A 28 14.39 -11.15 18.27
N PRO A 29 15.73 -11.10 18.41
CA PRO A 29 16.59 -10.23 17.60
C PRO A 29 16.54 -10.53 16.09
N ASN A 30 16.08 -11.72 15.71
CA ASN A 30 15.94 -12.11 14.31
C ASN A 30 14.52 -11.84 13.74
N ALA A 31 13.57 -11.42 14.58
CA ALA A 31 12.22 -11.11 14.12
C ALA A 31 12.17 -9.79 13.35
N LYS A 32 11.27 -9.71 12.37
CA LYS A 32 11.03 -8.51 11.57
C LYS A 32 9.80 -7.77 12.07
N VAL A 33 9.90 -6.45 12.21
CA VAL A 33 8.77 -5.59 12.52
C VAL A 33 8.22 -5.03 11.22
N SER A 34 6.95 -5.33 10.96
CA SER A 34 6.24 -4.91 9.76
C SER A 34 5.01 -4.07 10.13
N VAL A 35 4.79 -2.99 9.42
CA VAL A 35 3.57 -2.18 9.52
C VAL A 35 2.93 -2.10 8.14
N LEU A 36 1.65 -2.42 8.06
CA LEU A 36 0.81 -2.20 6.89
C LEU A 36 -0.06 -0.98 7.14
N SER A 37 0.11 0.04 6.32
CA SER A 37 -0.59 1.33 6.43
C SER A 37 -1.34 1.67 5.14
N ASN A 38 -2.52 2.29 5.28
CA ASN A 38 -3.25 2.89 4.17
C ASN A 38 -2.63 4.22 3.67
N SER A 39 -1.47 4.59 4.23
CA SER A 39 -0.67 5.74 3.82
C SER A 39 -1.25 7.13 4.17
N THR A 40 -2.42 7.20 4.79
CA THR A 40 -3.08 8.48 5.06
C THR A 40 -2.30 9.40 5.99
N PHE A 41 -1.56 8.85 6.95
CA PHE A 41 -0.86 9.62 7.98
C PHE A 41 0.66 9.71 7.84
N ILE A 42 1.23 9.24 6.72
CA ILE A 42 2.68 9.26 6.49
C ILE A 42 3.28 10.68 6.41
N HIS A 43 2.44 11.71 6.20
CA HIS A 43 2.85 13.11 6.22
C HIS A 43 3.14 13.64 7.64
N ARG A 44 2.72 12.94 8.70
CA ARG A 44 3.01 13.31 10.09
C ARG A 44 4.45 12.99 10.43
N PRO A 45 5.30 13.98 10.89
CA PRO A 45 6.72 13.72 11.10
C PRO A 45 7.02 12.54 12.04
N ALA A 46 6.32 12.43 13.16
CA ALA A 46 6.52 11.34 14.12
C ALA A 46 6.14 9.96 13.55
N VAL A 47 5.10 9.88 12.70
CA VAL A 47 4.72 8.65 12.00
C VAL A 47 5.77 8.28 10.96
N PHE A 48 6.22 9.26 10.16
CA PHE A 48 7.25 9.07 9.16
C PHE A 48 8.55 8.54 9.79
N GLU A 49 9.00 9.15 10.89
CA GLU A 49 10.20 8.70 11.62
C GLU A 49 10.04 7.28 12.16
N ALA A 50 8.90 6.96 12.75
CA ALA A 50 8.63 5.61 13.26
C ALA A 50 8.64 4.56 12.15
N LEU A 51 8.02 4.84 10.99
CA LEU A 51 8.00 3.95 9.84
C LEU A 51 9.38 3.76 9.21
N ASN A 52 10.28 4.73 9.31
CA ASN A 52 11.67 4.58 8.85
C ASN A 52 12.54 3.69 9.75
N LYS A 53 12.13 3.44 11.00
CA LYS A 53 12.88 2.61 11.95
C LYS A 53 12.60 1.12 11.84
N ILE A 54 11.46 0.73 11.23
CA ILE A 54 11.03 -0.66 11.14
C ILE A 54 11.60 -1.39 9.93
N ASP A 55 11.53 -2.73 9.96
CA ASP A 55 12.07 -3.57 8.89
C ASP A 55 11.24 -3.49 7.61
N ASN A 56 9.91 -3.54 7.73
CA ASN A 56 9.00 -3.53 6.60
C ASN A 56 7.93 -2.44 6.75
N ASN A 57 8.20 -1.30 6.17
CA ASN A 57 7.25 -0.21 5.99
C ASN A 57 6.42 -0.49 4.72
N ILE A 58 5.22 -1.04 4.88
CA ILE A 58 4.34 -1.46 3.79
C ILE A 58 3.23 -0.43 3.63
N LEU A 59 3.23 0.25 2.49
CA LEU A 59 2.34 1.37 2.18
C LEU A 59 1.38 0.98 1.06
N LYS A 60 0.08 1.11 1.31
CA LYS A 60 -0.96 0.77 0.35
C LYS A 60 -1.10 1.85 -0.71
N LEU A 61 -1.10 1.42 -1.99
CA LEU A 61 -1.32 2.26 -3.16
C LEU A 61 -2.04 1.43 -4.24
N ASP A 62 -3.36 1.34 -4.19
CA ASP A 62 -4.13 0.47 -5.09
C ASP A 62 -4.34 1.09 -6.47
N THR A 63 -4.32 2.40 -6.57
CA THR A 63 -4.45 3.17 -7.81
C THR A 63 -4.02 4.61 -7.58
N VAL A 64 -3.85 5.36 -8.67
CA VAL A 64 -3.66 6.82 -8.64
C VAL A 64 -4.89 7.60 -9.12
N ASP A 65 -5.97 6.90 -9.43
CA ASP A 65 -7.23 7.49 -9.86
C ASP A 65 -8.06 7.91 -8.62
N GLU A 66 -8.22 9.22 -8.41
CA GLU A 66 -8.93 9.74 -7.24
C GLU A 66 -10.43 9.39 -7.22
N GLU A 67 -11.05 9.24 -8.39
CA GLU A 67 -12.47 8.87 -8.45
C GLU A 67 -12.65 7.42 -8.00
N TYR A 68 -11.80 6.53 -8.48
CA TYR A 68 -11.76 5.14 -8.04
C TYR A 68 -11.58 5.05 -6.51
N ILE A 69 -10.62 5.79 -5.96
CA ILE A 69 -10.33 5.82 -4.52
C ILE A 69 -11.54 6.29 -3.72
N ARG A 70 -12.21 7.36 -4.16
CA ARG A 70 -13.42 7.87 -3.49
C ARG A 70 -14.55 6.86 -3.43
N VAL A 71 -14.68 6.04 -4.47
CA VAL A 71 -15.76 5.05 -4.58
C VAL A 71 -15.46 3.81 -3.76
N LEU A 72 -14.26 3.24 -3.87
CA LEU A 72 -13.89 1.98 -3.24
C LEU A 72 -13.37 2.18 -1.81
N ASP A 73 -12.39 3.06 -1.61
CA ASP A 73 -11.69 3.22 -0.32
C ASP A 73 -12.40 4.21 0.63
N ARG A 74 -13.22 5.11 0.10
CA ARG A 74 -14.05 6.09 0.84
C ARG A 74 -13.27 6.81 1.95
N PRO A 75 -12.20 7.52 1.63
CA PRO A 75 -11.42 8.22 2.64
C PRO A 75 -12.27 9.22 3.42
N THR A 76 -12.13 9.22 4.74
CA THR A 76 -12.82 10.17 5.63
C THR A 76 -11.91 11.38 5.85
N GLY A 77 -12.16 12.47 5.13
CA GLY A 77 -11.40 13.70 5.27
C GLY A 77 -10.69 14.13 3.99
N HIS A 78 -9.71 15.03 4.14
CA HIS A 78 -8.91 15.48 3.00
C HIS A 78 -8.04 14.32 2.50
N TYR A 79 -8.15 14.01 1.22
CA TYR A 79 -7.36 12.98 0.55
C TYR A 79 -6.81 13.54 -0.76
N SER A 80 -5.51 13.50 -0.92
CA SER A 80 -4.82 13.87 -2.15
C SER A 80 -3.82 12.77 -2.50
N ILE A 81 -4.05 12.09 -3.59
CA ILE A 81 -3.13 11.04 -4.06
C ILE A 81 -1.73 11.60 -4.34
N ARG A 82 -1.65 12.83 -4.83
CA ARG A 82 -0.38 13.50 -5.07
C ARG A 82 0.42 13.71 -3.78
N GLU A 83 -0.22 14.17 -2.70
CA GLU A 83 0.43 14.35 -1.40
C GLU A 83 0.91 13.00 -0.83
N ILE A 84 0.13 11.94 -1.03
CA ILE A 84 0.52 10.58 -0.61
C ILE A 84 1.74 10.10 -1.39
N ILE A 85 1.78 10.27 -2.72
CA ILE A 85 2.92 9.90 -3.55
C ILE A 85 4.17 10.69 -3.13
N GLU A 86 4.07 11.99 -2.91
CA GLU A 86 5.20 12.80 -2.41
C GLU A 86 5.66 12.34 -1.02
N GLY A 87 4.74 11.98 -0.13
CA GLY A 87 5.06 11.37 1.17
C GLY A 87 5.80 10.03 1.03
N MET A 88 5.38 9.17 0.08
CA MET A 88 6.04 7.91 -0.21
C MET A 88 7.45 8.11 -0.78
N LYS A 89 7.63 9.06 -1.69
CA LYS A 89 8.95 9.44 -2.25
C LYS A 89 9.94 9.89 -1.17
N ALA A 90 9.45 10.55 -0.12
CA ALA A 90 10.28 11.00 1.00
C ALA A 90 10.99 9.86 1.75
N PHE A 91 10.46 8.62 1.68
CA PHE A 91 11.13 7.43 2.24
C PHE A 91 12.37 7.00 1.45
N LYS A 92 12.62 7.55 0.25
CA LYS A 92 13.82 7.28 -0.57
C LYS A 92 14.08 5.79 -0.77
N GLY A 93 13.05 5.04 -1.09
CA GLY A 93 13.10 3.60 -1.29
C GLY A 93 12.95 2.76 0.00
N ASN A 94 12.99 3.35 1.20
CA ASN A 94 12.75 2.61 2.45
C ASN A 94 11.26 2.33 2.70
N CYS A 95 10.59 1.81 1.68
CA CYS A 95 9.21 1.37 1.74
C CYS A 95 8.97 0.20 0.79
N ILE A 96 7.87 -0.49 1.02
CA ILE A 96 7.29 -1.51 0.15
C ILE A 96 5.92 -0.97 -0.25
N ILE A 97 5.62 -0.94 -1.54
CA ILE A 97 4.28 -0.62 -2.00
C ILE A 97 3.45 -1.89 -2.05
N GLN A 98 2.26 -1.85 -1.46
CA GLN A 98 1.29 -2.96 -1.56
C GLN A 98 0.08 -2.52 -2.37
N THR A 99 -0.29 -3.32 -3.38
CA THR A 99 -1.37 -3.02 -4.30
C THR A 99 -2.31 -4.20 -4.46
N MET A 100 -3.60 -3.95 -4.28
CA MET A 100 -4.66 -4.92 -4.56
C MET A 100 -5.22 -4.69 -5.96
N PHE A 101 -5.12 -5.72 -6.81
CA PHE A 101 -5.78 -5.72 -8.11
C PHE A 101 -7.08 -6.53 -8.06
N LEU A 102 -8.14 -5.96 -8.56
CA LEU A 102 -9.46 -6.57 -8.59
C LEU A 102 -10.23 -6.16 -9.85
N LYS A 103 -11.34 -6.84 -10.11
CA LYS A 103 -12.22 -6.63 -11.24
C LYS A 103 -13.67 -6.51 -10.78
N GLY A 104 -14.54 -6.27 -11.74
CA GLY A 104 -15.96 -6.21 -11.50
C GLY A 104 -16.49 -4.81 -11.29
N SER A 105 -17.62 -4.68 -10.64
CA SER A 105 -18.28 -3.40 -10.42
C SER A 105 -18.67 -3.18 -8.97
N TYR A 106 -18.70 -1.91 -8.60
CA TYR A 106 -19.23 -1.48 -7.31
C TYR A 106 -20.17 -0.30 -7.51
N LYS A 107 -21.43 -0.44 -7.08
CA LYS A 107 -22.49 0.58 -7.27
C LYS A 107 -22.64 1.05 -8.71
N GLY A 108 -22.49 0.12 -9.68
CA GLY A 108 -22.62 0.39 -11.10
C GLY A 108 -21.41 1.06 -11.74
N GLN A 109 -20.32 1.24 -11.01
CA GLN A 109 -19.05 1.74 -11.55
C GLN A 109 -18.08 0.58 -11.78
N ASP A 110 -17.34 0.62 -12.89
CA ASP A 110 -16.29 -0.34 -13.19
C ASP A 110 -15.11 -0.16 -12.22
N MET A 111 -14.76 -1.25 -11.54
CA MET A 111 -13.67 -1.30 -10.55
C MET A 111 -12.48 -2.15 -11.04
N ASP A 112 -12.42 -2.46 -12.34
CA ASP A 112 -11.29 -3.20 -12.92
C ASP A 112 -10.02 -2.34 -12.98
N ASN A 113 -9.18 -2.43 -11.96
CA ASN A 113 -7.89 -1.74 -11.94
C ASN A 113 -6.74 -2.57 -12.58
N THR A 114 -7.04 -3.72 -13.20
CA THR A 114 -6.05 -4.52 -13.94
C THR A 114 -5.81 -4.02 -15.36
N SER A 115 -6.66 -3.12 -15.85
CA SER A 115 -6.57 -2.56 -17.21
C SER A 115 -5.44 -1.52 -17.32
N ASP A 116 -4.95 -1.33 -18.54
CA ASP A 116 -3.89 -0.36 -18.84
C ASP A 116 -4.25 1.08 -18.43
N LYS A 117 -5.53 1.42 -18.42
CA LYS A 117 -6.04 2.71 -17.95
C LYS A 117 -5.56 3.02 -16.52
N PHE A 118 -5.57 2.01 -15.64
CA PHE A 118 -5.18 2.15 -14.24
C PHE A 118 -3.73 1.74 -13.98
N VAL A 119 -3.27 0.67 -14.62
CA VAL A 119 -1.92 0.11 -14.41
C VAL A 119 -0.83 1.08 -14.87
N LEU A 120 -0.98 1.73 -16.03
CA LEU A 120 0.09 2.58 -16.56
C LEU A 120 0.35 3.83 -15.68
N PRO A 121 -0.65 4.63 -15.29
CA PRO A 121 -0.42 5.76 -14.40
C PRO A 121 0.09 5.34 -13.01
N TRP A 122 -0.41 4.22 -12.49
CA TRP A 122 0.06 3.65 -11.24
C TRP A 122 1.53 3.23 -11.33
N LEU A 123 1.94 2.59 -12.42
CA LEU A 123 3.34 2.17 -12.62
C LEU A 123 4.29 3.37 -12.73
N GLU A 124 3.86 4.46 -13.35
CA GLU A 124 4.65 5.70 -13.37
C GLU A 124 4.83 6.26 -11.95
N ALA A 125 3.76 6.26 -11.13
CA ALA A 125 3.87 6.67 -9.72
C ALA A 125 4.81 5.73 -8.92
N VAL A 126 4.74 4.42 -9.15
CA VAL A 126 5.66 3.45 -8.53
C VAL A 126 7.12 3.73 -8.92
N LYS A 127 7.39 4.06 -10.19
CA LYS A 127 8.74 4.47 -10.64
C LYS A 127 9.22 5.74 -9.92
N GLU A 128 8.33 6.74 -9.77
CA GLU A 128 8.67 7.98 -9.05
C GLU A 128 8.96 7.74 -7.57
N ILE A 129 8.17 6.87 -6.92
CA ILE A 129 8.37 6.50 -5.51
C ILE A 129 9.67 5.71 -5.35
N ALA A 130 10.03 4.90 -6.34
CA ALA A 130 11.19 4.01 -6.33
C ALA A 130 11.29 3.15 -5.06
N PRO A 131 10.23 2.37 -4.70
CA PRO A 131 10.23 1.54 -3.51
C PRO A 131 11.25 0.40 -3.68
N ARG A 132 11.71 -0.19 -2.56
CA ARG A 132 12.59 -1.36 -2.64
C ARG A 132 11.87 -2.62 -3.15
N GLN A 133 10.54 -2.66 -3.05
CA GLN A 133 9.72 -3.78 -3.47
C GLN A 133 8.28 -3.33 -3.71
N VAL A 134 7.60 -4.01 -4.63
CA VAL A 134 6.15 -3.97 -4.80
C VAL A 134 5.57 -5.32 -4.45
N MET A 135 4.51 -5.35 -3.66
CA MET A 135 3.70 -6.54 -3.36
C MET A 135 2.37 -6.39 -4.07
N ILE A 136 2.03 -7.32 -4.94
CA ILE A 136 0.74 -7.34 -5.62
C ILE A 136 -0.08 -8.55 -5.18
N TYR A 137 -1.38 -8.36 -5.04
CA TYR A 137 -2.30 -9.41 -4.65
C TYR A 137 -3.70 -9.11 -5.19
N THR A 138 -4.60 -10.06 -5.05
CA THR A 138 -6.02 -9.89 -5.36
C THR A 138 -6.89 -10.27 -4.17
N ILE A 139 -8.20 -10.12 -4.31
CA ILE A 139 -9.16 -10.49 -3.29
C ILE A 139 -9.01 -11.98 -2.95
N ASP A 140 -8.82 -12.31 -1.68
CA ASP A 140 -8.72 -13.69 -1.22
C ASP A 140 -10.03 -14.19 -0.58
N ARG A 141 -10.77 -13.31 0.08
CA ARG A 141 -12.01 -13.63 0.78
C ARG A 141 -13.22 -13.12 0.01
N GLU A 142 -14.36 -13.73 0.25
CA GLU A 142 -15.63 -13.18 -0.22
C GLU A 142 -15.80 -11.75 0.30
N THR A 143 -16.06 -10.83 -0.62
CA THR A 143 -16.39 -9.44 -0.29
C THR A 143 -17.89 -9.33 0.01
N PRO A 144 -18.31 -8.37 0.85
CA PRO A 144 -19.73 -8.08 1.05
C PRO A 144 -20.45 -7.72 -0.27
N ASP A 145 -19.71 -7.24 -1.23
CA ASP A 145 -20.21 -6.89 -2.57
C ASP A 145 -19.83 -8.02 -3.55
N HIS A 146 -20.83 -8.80 -3.92
CA HIS A 146 -20.68 -10.00 -4.77
C HIS A 146 -20.29 -9.69 -6.23
N ASP A 147 -20.34 -8.42 -6.63
CA ASP A 147 -19.99 -7.97 -7.99
C ASP A 147 -18.48 -7.71 -8.16
N LEU A 148 -17.71 -7.71 -7.08
CA LEU A 148 -16.24 -7.64 -7.13
C LEU A 148 -15.65 -9.03 -7.37
N GLN A 149 -14.67 -9.10 -8.25
CA GLN A 149 -14.04 -10.33 -8.70
C GLN A 149 -12.53 -10.29 -8.52
N LYS A 150 -11.92 -11.45 -8.38
CA LYS A 150 -10.46 -11.60 -8.34
C LYS A 150 -9.85 -11.23 -9.69
N ALA A 151 -8.69 -10.58 -9.66
CA ALA A 151 -7.80 -10.58 -10.83
C ALA A 151 -7.32 -12.01 -11.11
N THR A 152 -7.15 -12.36 -12.37
CA THR A 152 -6.63 -13.68 -12.75
C THR A 152 -5.11 -13.75 -12.51
N HIS A 153 -4.57 -14.97 -12.46
CA HIS A 153 -3.12 -15.17 -12.37
C HIS A 153 -2.39 -14.53 -13.56
N GLU A 154 -2.94 -14.68 -14.77
CA GLU A 154 -2.34 -14.11 -15.98
C GLU A 154 -2.32 -12.56 -15.93
N GLU A 155 -3.36 -11.93 -15.38
CA GLU A 155 -3.39 -10.48 -15.19
C GLU A 155 -2.33 -10.03 -14.19
N LEU A 156 -2.21 -10.72 -13.05
CA LEU A 156 -1.19 -10.42 -12.05
C LEU A 156 0.22 -10.67 -12.59
N ASP A 157 0.46 -11.77 -13.32
CA ASP A 157 1.75 -12.07 -13.92
C ASP A 157 2.17 -11.01 -14.95
N ARG A 158 1.22 -10.55 -15.78
CA ARG A 158 1.46 -9.45 -16.73
C ARG A 158 1.86 -8.16 -16.02
N ILE A 159 1.18 -7.82 -14.93
CA ILE A 159 1.50 -6.63 -14.15
C ILE A 159 2.86 -6.80 -13.45
N ALA A 160 3.12 -7.97 -12.87
CA ALA A 160 4.41 -8.29 -12.26
C ALA A 160 5.58 -8.15 -13.24
N GLU A 161 5.41 -8.59 -14.49
CA GLU A 161 6.44 -8.46 -15.51
C GLU A 161 6.75 -6.99 -15.82
N ARG A 162 5.72 -6.16 -15.97
CA ARG A 162 5.90 -4.70 -16.15
C ARG A 162 6.65 -4.05 -14.99
N ILE A 163 6.39 -4.51 -13.75
CA ILE A 163 7.14 -4.02 -12.58
C ILE A 163 8.60 -4.45 -12.68
N ARG A 164 8.89 -5.72 -13.02
CA ARG A 164 10.27 -6.24 -13.19
C ARG A 164 11.05 -5.48 -14.24
N GLU A 165 10.42 -5.09 -15.35
CA GLU A 165 11.02 -4.26 -16.40
C GLU A 165 11.53 -2.91 -15.89
N THR A 166 10.97 -2.39 -14.79
CA THR A 166 11.45 -1.16 -14.13
C THR A 166 12.69 -1.38 -13.25
N GLY A 167 13.09 -2.63 -13.01
CA GLY A 167 14.16 -3.00 -12.08
C GLY A 167 13.72 -3.09 -10.62
N ILE A 168 12.43 -2.90 -10.32
CA ILE A 168 11.88 -3.00 -8.96
C ILE A 168 11.50 -4.45 -8.67
N SER A 169 11.84 -4.93 -7.46
CA SER A 169 11.45 -6.28 -7.01
C SER A 169 9.93 -6.38 -6.85
N VAL A 170 9.34 -7.51 -7.25
CA VAL A 170 7.89 -7.78 -7.10
C VAL A 170 7.64 -9.16 -6.51
N SER A 171 6.63 -9.27 -5.67
CA SER A 171 6.13 -10.51 -5.08
C SER A 171 4.60 -10.53 -5.06
#